data_bff1cc5dea430d33063b4fdc660a681c
#
_entry.id   bff1cc5dea430d33063b4fdc660a681c
#
_cell.length_a   1.000
_cell.length_b   1.000
_cell.length_c   1.000
_cell.angle_alpha   90.00
_cell.angle_beta   90.00
_cell.angle_gamma   90.00
#
_symmetry.space_group_name_H-M   'P 1'
#
loop_
_entity.id
_entity.type
_entity.pdbx_description
1 polymer ?
#
loop_
_entity_poly.entity_id
_entity_poly.type
_entity_poly.pdbx_seq_one_letter_code
_entity_poly.pdbx_strand_id
1 'polypeptide(L)'
;MDKTFVIGCQPQQAAEPPPDLEPLDWADVPYPPTKDDGPVVVMHVLRFEDVDAGVQTPAHLEAYQSTAAVVASKHGVRTPAWFTVEGTIIGDGRDWHQVRFNQFPSKAAFMAVVADPVRLKAQHDHREAAIADTYTMIVRPRINQLGESL
;
A
#
# COMPACT_ATOMS: atom_id res chain seq x y z
N MET A 1 -12.53 11.79 22.96
CA MET A 1 -11.51 11.10 22.15
C MET A 1 -10.13 11.53 22.67
N ASP A 2 -9.46 10.64 23.41
CA ASP A 2 -8.16 10.94 23.97
C ASP A 2 -7.11 10.97 22.86
N LYS A 3 -6.54 12.12 22.60
CA LYS A 3 -5.42 12.27 21.70
C LYS A 3 -4.15 11.91 22.45
N THR A 4 -3.58 10.77 22.14
CA THR A 4 -2.33 10.34 22.74
C THR A 4 -1.15 10.97 22.02
N PHE A 5 -0.36 11.75 22.73
CA PHE A 5 0.93 12.23 22.26
C PHE A 5 1.97 11.15 22.53
N VAL A 6 2.51 10.55 21.50
CA VAL A 6 3.65 9.63 21.63
C VAL A 6 4.90 10.35 21.13
N ILE A 7 5.74 10.80 22.05
CA ILE A 7 7.08 11.29 21.75
C ILE A 7 8.05 10.18 22.12
N GLY A 8 8.45 9.40 21.14
CA GLY A 8 9.43 8.34 21.35
C GLY A 8 9.62 7.52 20.10
N CYS A 9 10.46 8.02 19.19
CA CYS A 9 10.88 7.25 18.04
C CYS A 9 12.07 6.38 18.42
N GLN A 10 11.90 5.08 18.49
CA GLN A 10 13.04 4.17 18.37
C GLN A 10 13.31 3.95 16.89
N PRO A 11 14.55 4.13 16.41
CA PRO A 11 14.87 3.81 15.02
C PRO A 11 14.66 2.30 14.81
N GLN A 12 13.59 1.97 14.11
CA GLN A 12 13.41 0.62 13.60
C GLN A 12 14.28 0.46 12.36
N GLN A 13 14.93 -0.69 12.23
CA GLN A 13 15.58 -1.03 10.98
C GLN A 13 14.54 -0.95 9.85
N ALA A 14 14.87 -0.20 8.82
CA ALA A 14 14.01 -0.10 7.65
C ALA A 14 13.72 -1.51 7.11
N ALA A 15 12.43 -1.83 6.94
CA ALA A 15 12.06 -3.05 6.24
C ALA A 15 12.67 -3.02 4.84
N GLU A 16 13.18 -4.15 4.38
CA GLU A 16 13.55 -4.27 2.98
C GLU A 16 12.30 -3.96 2.14
N PRO A 17 12.43 -3.08 1.15
CA PRO A 17 11.32 -2.84 0.25
C PRO A 17 10.95 -4.15 -0.44
N PRO A 18 9.68 -4.36 -0.82
CA PRO A 18 9.32 -5.51 -1.63
C PRO A 18 10.20 -5.52 -2.88
N PRO A 19 10.51 -6.69 -3.43
CA PRO A 19 11.29 -6.79 -4.66
C PRO A 19 10.68 -5.85 -5.69
N ASP A 20 11.52 -4.99 -6.26
CA ASP A 20 11.12 -4.08 -7.34
C ASP A 20 10.62 -4.92 -8.51
N LEU A 21 9.31 -5.04 -8.59
CA LEU A 21 8.67 -5.48 -9.81
C LEU A 21 8.82 -4.30 -10.78
N GLU A 22 9.72 -4.42 -11.74
CA GLU A 22 9.87 -3.40 -12.76
C GLU A 22 8.51 -3.14 -13.40
N PRO A 23 7.96 -1.92 -13.27
CA PRO A 23 6.67 -1.61 -13.84
C PRO A 23 6.78 -1.68 -15.37
N LEU A 24 5.80 -2.33 -15.99
CA LEU A 24 5.62 -2.25 -17.43
C LEU A 24 5.47 -0.78 -17.86
N ASP A 25 5.92 -0.45 -19.05
CA ASP A 25 5.58 0.84 -19.66
C ASP A 25 4.06 0.93 -19.76
N TRP A 26 3.48 2.04 -19.33
CA TRP A 26 2.03 2.22 -19.34
C TRP A 26 1.41 2.22 -20.72
N ALA A 27 2.20 2.35 -21.79
CA ALA A 27 1.70 2.18 -23.16
C ALA A 27 1.23 0.74 -23.46
N ASP A 28 1.84 -0.25 -22.81
CA ASP A 28 1.62 -1.68 -23.08
C ASP A 28 0.68 -2.37 -22.07
N VAL A 29 0.15 -1.63 -21.10
CA VAL A 29 -0.76 -2.18 -20.09
C VAL A 29 -2.19 -2.30 -20.61
N PRO A 30 -3.03 -3.21 -20.05
CA PRO A 30 -4.42 -3.41 -20.51
C PRO A 30 -5.31 -2.17 -20.42
N TYR A 31 -5.06 -1.29 -19.43
CA TYR A 31 -5.84 -0.08 -19.20
C TYR A 31 -4.92 1.13 -19.05
N PRO A 32 -4.29 1.59 -20.16
CA PRO A 32 -3.37 2.71 -20.10
C PRO A 32 -4.09 4.02 -19.74
N PRO A 33 -3.34 5.05 -19.30
CA PRO A 33 -3.94 6.35 -19.06
C PRO A 33 -4.50 6.95 -20.36
N THR A 34 -5.64 7.60 -20.23
CA THR A 34 -6.30 8.32 -21.32
C THR A 34 -6.56 9.77 -20.90
N LYS A 35 -7.05 10.58 -21.84
CA LYS A 35 -7.45 11.96 -21.55
C LYS A 35 -8.54 12.03 -20.46
N ASP A 36 -9.45 11.06 -20.47
CA ASP A 36 -10.61 11.06 -19.57
C ASP A 36 -10.40 10.17 -18.32
N ASP A 37 -9.39 9.31 -18.34
CA ASP A 37 -9.04 8.41 -17.25
C ASP A 37 -7.52 8.36 -17.07
N GLY A 38 -7.00 9.30 -16.31
CA GLY A 38 -5.58 9.44 -16.04
C GLY A 38 -5.12 8.68 -14.79
N PRO A 39 -3.83 8.82 -14.45
CA PRO A 39 -3.24 8.14 -13.30
C PRO A 39 -3.95 8.48 -11.98
N VAL A 40 -4.05 7.47 -11.11
CA VAL A 40 -4.55 7.62 -9.75
C VAL A 40 -3.53 7.11 -8.74
N VAL A 41 -3.48 7.76 -7.58
CA VAL A 41 -2.69 7.31 -6.45
C VAL A 41 -3.61 6.83 -5.35
N VAL A 42 -3.37 5.63 -4.84
CA VAL A 42 -4.11 5.04 -3.73
C VAL A 42 -3.19 4.97 -2.52
N MET A 43 -3.61 5.60 -1.43
CA MET A 43 -2.94 5.53 -0.14
C MET A 43 -3.56 4.43 0.71
N HIS A 44 -2.71 3.59 1.29
CA HIS A 44 -3.10 2.60 2.29
C HIS A 44 -2.46 2.94 3.62
N VAL A 45 -3.27 2.99 4.67
CA VAL A 45 -2.79 3.04 6.05
C VAL A 45 -3.22 1.73 6.71
N LEU A 46 -2.26 0.97 7.24
CA LEU A 46 -2.48 -0.38 7.71
C LEU A 46 -2.15 -0.52 9.19
N ARG A 47 -3.05 -1.17 9.92
CA ARG A 47 -2.81 -1.71 11.25
C ARG A 47 -2.89 -3.23 11.19
N PHE A 48 -1.85 -3.90 11.68
CA PHE A 48 -1.76 -5.35 11.64
C PHE A 48 -2.39 -6.01 12.86
N GLU A 49 -2.94 -7.21 12.66
CA GLU A 49 -3.33 -8.09 13.76
C GLU A 49 -2.08 -8.72 14.40
N ASP A 50 -2.10 -8.87 15.72
CA ASP A 50 -1.17 -9.66 16.53
C ASP A 50 0.29 -9.60 16.06
N VAL A 51 0.83 -8.38 15.94
CA VAL A 51 2.22 -8.19 15.54
C VAL A 51 3.11 -8.30 16.76
N ASP A 52 3.97 -9.32 16.77
CA ASP A 52 5.05 -9.42 17.74
C ASP A 52 6.01 -8.23 17.60
N ALA A 53 6.57 -7.79 18.72
CA ALA A 53 7.52 -6.69 18.74
C ALA A 53 8.71 -6.99 17.82
N GLY A 54 8.93 -6.11 16.82
CA GLY A 54 9.99 -6.25 15.83
C GLY A 54 9.59 -6.95 14.53
N VAL A 55 8.38 -7.48 14.42
CA VAL A 55 7.85 -7.99 13.15
C VAL A 55 7.32 -6.81 12.33
N GLN A 56 7.92 -6.57 11.19
CA GLN A 56 7.57 -5.43 10.33
C GLN A 56 6.41 -5.73 9.40
N THR A 57 6.29 -6.98 8.94
CA THR A 57 5.19 -7.42 8.07
C THR A 57 4.77 -8.83 8.48
N PRO A 58 3.50 -9.04 8.84
CA PRO A 58 3.01 -10.38 9.15
C PRO A 58 3.14 -11.34 7.96
N ALA A 59 3.42 -12.62 8.22
CA ALA A 59 3.62 -13.62 7.17
C ALA A 59 2.41 -13.76 6.22
N HIS A 60 1.20 -13.67 6.74
CA HIS A 60 -0.02 -13.68 5.91
C HIS A 60 -0.11 -12.45 4.99
N LEU A 61 0.33 -11.28 5.46
CA LEU A 61 0.35 -10.09 4.62
C LEU A 61 1.39 -10.21 3.52
N GLU A 62 2.56 -10.78 3.81
CA GLU A 62 3.58 -11.06 2.79
C GLU A 62 3.06 -12.03 1.73
N ALA A 63 2.36 -13.10 2.12
CA ALA A 63 1.75 -14.04 1.20
C ALA A 63 0.70 -13.36 0.29
N TYR A 64 -0.13 -12.49 0.85
CA TYR A 64 -1.07 -11.69 0.07
C TYR A 64 -0.34 -10.75 -0.90
N GLN A 65 0.66 -10.03 -0.42
CA GLN A 65 1.40 -9.05 -1.21
C GLN A 65 2.11 -9.70 -2.39
N SER A 66 2.71 -10.86 -2.20
CA SER A 66 3.38 -11.60 -3.28
C SER A 66 2.41 -11.94 -4.41
N THR A 67 1.21 -12.39 -4.10
CA THR A 67 0.17 -12.68 -5.10
C THR A 67 -0.39 -11.40 -5.72
N ALA A 68 -0.71 -10.41 -4.91
CA ALA A 68 -1.25 -9.14 -5.38
C ALA A 68 -0.26 -8.39 -6.28
N ALA A 69 1.04 -8.47 -6.00
CA ALA A 69 2.08 -7.85 -6.82
C ALA A 69 2.13 -8.44 -8.23
N VAL A 70 1.93 -9.74 -8.40
CA VAL A 70 1.87 -10.37 -9.73
C VAL A 70 0.69 -9.83 -10.52
N VAL A 71 -0.48 -9.71 -9.91
CA VAL A 71 -1.67 -9.13 -10.54
C VAL A 71 -1.44 -7.66 -10.87
N ALA A 72 -0.94 -6.89 -9.92
CA ALA A 72 -0.68 -5.46 -10.06
C ALA A 72 0.33 -5.15 -11.19
N SER A 73 1.40 -5.94 -11.28
CA SER A 73 2.44 -5.74 -12.30
C SER A 73 1.92 -5.84 -13.73
N LYS A 74 0.94 -6.71 -13.96
CA LYS A 74 0.29 -6.86 -15.28
C LYS A 74 -0.48 -5.60 -15.71
N HIS A 75 -0.87 -4.79 -14.74
CA HIS A 75 -1.60 -3.53 -14.96
C HIS A 75 -0.70 -2.30 -14.81
N GLY A 76 0.62 -2.47 -14.68
CA GLY A 76 1.58 -1.37 -14.59
C GLY A 76 1.53 -0.58 -13.28
N VAL A 77 1.05 -1.19 -12.20
CA VAL A 77 1.00 -0.57 -10.87
C VAL A 77 2.41 -0.36 -10.35
N ARG A 78 2.66 0.81 -9.77
CA ARG A 78 3.90 1.16 -9.08
C ARG A 78 3.63 1.41 -7.61
N THR A 79 4.64 1.13 -6.77
CA THR A 79 4.62 1.49 -5.36
C THR A 79 5.75 2.50 -5.09
N PRO A 80 5.54 3.78 -5.38
CA PRO A 80 6.59 4.80 -5.30
C PRO A 80 7.01 5.12 -3.87
N ALA A 81 6.16 4.83 -2.89
CA ALA A 81 6.47 5.11 -1.49
C ALA A 81 5.84 4.06 -0.57
N TRP A 82 6.63 3.62 0.39
CA TRP A 82 6.24 2.69 1.43
C TRP A 82 6.96 3.07 2.72
N PHE A 83 6.21 3.29 3.78
CA PHE A 83 6.73 3.73 5.06
C PHE A 83 6.33 2.78 6.17
N THR A 84 7.27 2.49 7.08
CA THR A 84 6.96 1.98 8.40
C THR A 84 6.55 3.16 9.28
N VAL A 85 5.45 3.02 10.02
CA VAL A 85 5.05 4.03 11.00
C VAL A 85 5.87 3.80 12.26
N GLU A 86 6.71 4.77 12.62
CA GLU A 86 7.54 4.69 13.83
C GLU A 86 6.79 5.13 15.10
N GLY A 87 5.77 5.95 14.93
CA GLY A 87 4.95 6.41 16.05
C GLY A 87 3.82 7.32 15.58
N THR A 88 2.84 7.52 16.44
CA THR A 88 1.73 8.43 16.22
C THR A 88 1.87 9.64 17.12
N ILE A 89 1.99 10.83 16.52
CA ILE A 89 2.11 12.09 17.29
C ILE A 89 0.73 12.54 17.76
N ILE A 90 -0.24 12.54 16.86
CA ILE A 90 -1.64 12.87 17.16
C ILE A 90 -2.52 11.81 16.50
N GLY A 91 -3.36 11.15 17.26
CA GLY A 91 -4.25 10.11 16.76
C GLY A 91 -5.33 9.73 17.76
N ASP A 92 -5.93 8.57 17.54
CA ASP A 92 -7.04 8.03 18.33
C ASP A 92 -6.64 6.92 19.29
N GLY A 93 -5.33 6.71 19.50
CA GLY A 93 -4.78 5.67 20.37
C GLY A 93 -4.52 4.34 19.68
N ARG A 94 -4.85 4.20 18.41
CA ARG A 94 -4.51 3.00 17.63
C ARG A 94 -3.06 3.05 17.15
N ASP A 95 -2.41 1.90 17.15
CA ASP A 95 -1.05 1.74 16.62
C ASP A 95 -1.10 1.40 15.13
N TRP A 96 -0.79 2.39 14.31
CA TRP A 96 -0.64 2.20 12.87
C TRP A 96 0.76 1.69 12.56
N HIS A 97 0.88 0.78 11.58
CA HIS A 97 2.15 0.10 11.31
C HIS A 97 2.77 0.47 9.96
N GLN A 98 1.94 0.73 8.95
CA GLN A 98 2.45 0.95 7.60
C GLN A 98 1.62 1.97 6.84
N VAL A 99 2.29 2.80 6.03
CA VAL A 99 1.67 3.67 5.03
C VAL A 99 2.28 3.36 3.68
N ARG A 100 1.43 3.14 2.68
CA ARG A 100 1.86 2.79 1.33
C ARG A 100 1.09 3.62 0.30
N PHE A 101 1.78 4.01 -0.75
CA PHE A 101 1.20 4.65 -1.92
C PHE A 101 1.37 3.75 -3.13
N ASN A 102 0.28 3.44 -3.81
CA ASN A 102 0.27 2.71 -5.06
C ASN A 102 -0.24 3.62 -6.17
N GLN A 103 0.49 3.65 -7.28
CA GLN A 103 0.12 4.43 -8.45
C GLN A 103 -0.38 3.51 -9.56
N PHE A 104 -1.57 3.80 -10.06
CA PHE A 104 -2.22 3.06 -11.16
C PHE A 104 -2.25 3.93 -12.42
N PRO A 105 -2.13 3.31 -13.61
CA PRO A 105 -2.22 4.06 -14.88
C PRO A 105 -3.55 4.78 -15.06
N SER A 106 -4.64 4.18 -14.56
CA SER A 106 -6.01 4.68 -14.72
C SER A 106 -6.93 4.15 -13.62
N LYS A 107 -8.12 4.71 -13.48
CA LYS A 107 -9.16 4.13 -12.63
C LYS A 107 -9.60 2.76 -13.12
N ALA A 108 -9.66 2.58 -14.43
CA ALA A 108 -9.99 1.28 -15.03
C ALA A 108 -8.97 0.20 -14.61
N ALA A 109 -7.67 0.52 -14.60
CA ALA A 109 -6.64 -0.37 -14.10
C ALA A 109 -6.83 -0.68 -12.61
N PHE A 110 -7.11 0.31 -11.79
CA PHE A 110 -7.42 0.13 -10.37
C PHE A 110 -8.60 -0.83 -10.17
N MET A 111 -9.71 -0.60 -10.87
CA MET A 111 -10.89 -1.46 -10.79
C MET A 111 -10.62 -2.88 -11.26
N ALA A 112 -9.81 -3.06 -12.31
CA ALA A 112 -9.43 -4.39 -12.80
C ALA A 112 -8.59 -5.16 -11.77
N VAL A 113 -7.65 -4.51 -11.12
CA VAL A 113 -6.85 -5.11 -10.03
C VAL A 113 -7.72 -5.48 -8.83
N VAL A 114 -8.61 -4.58 -8.41
CA VAL A 114 -9.51 -4.82 -7.28
C VAL A 114 -10.44 -6.00 -7.52
N ALA A 115 -10.94 -6.16 -8.74
CA ALA A 115 -11.89 -7.21 -9.13
C ALA A 115 -11.21 -8.52 -9.57
N ASP A 116 -9.89 -8.58 -9.64
CA ASP A 116 -9.19 -9.78 -10.10
C ASP A 116 -9.44 -10.97 -9.16
N PRO A 117 -9.92 -12.14 -9.70
CA PRO A 117 -10.27 -13.28 -8.87
C PRO A 117 -9.10 -13.88 -8.09
N VAL A 118 -7.89 -13.86 -8.64
CA VAL A 118 -6.68 -14.37 -7.98
C VAL A 118 -6.34 -13.49 -6.79
N ARG A 119 -6.40 -12.17 -6.97
CA ARG A 119 -6.18 -11.22 -5.88
C ARG A 119 -7.26 -11.34 -4.79
N LEU A 120 -8.52 -11.47 -5.17
CA LEU A 120 -9.64 -11.61 -4.22
C LEU A 120 -9.50 -12.89 -3.38
N LYS A 121 -9.08 -13.99 -3.99
CA LYS A 121 -8.81 -15.22 -3.24
C LYS A 121 -7.67 -15.05 -2.26
N ALA A 122 -6.57 -14.42 -2.67
CA ALA A 122 -5.45 -14.13 -1.78
C ALA A 122 -5.84 -13.18 -0.63
N GLN A 123 -6.71 -12.20 -0.90
CA GLN A 123 -7.26 -11.32 0.12
C GLN A 123 -8.04 -12.11 1.16
N HIS A 124 -8.93 -13.00 0.74
CA HIS A 124 -9.71 -13.83 1.65
C HIS A 124 -8.82 -14.78 2.47
N ASP A 125 -7.86 -15.45 1.82
CA ASP A 125 -7.03 -16.46 2.45
C ASP A 125 -5.98 -15.87 3.42
N HIS A 126 -5.51 -14.64 3.18
CA HIS A 126 -4.34 -14.10 3.89
C HIS A 126 -4.53 -12.69 4.45
N ARG A 127 -5.03 -11.75 3.65
CA ARG A 127 -5.07 -10.34 4.03
C ARG A 127 -6.01 -10.08 5.20
N GLU A 128 -7.17 -10.69 5.21
CA GLU A 128 -8.18 -10.49 6.25
C GLU A 128 -7.71 -10.98 7.63
N ALA A 129 -6.86 -12.02 7.66
CA ALA A 129 -6.25 -12.51 8.89
C ALA A 129 -5.10 -11.62 9.40
N ALA A 130 -4.48 -10.82 8.54
CA ALA A 130 -3.30 -10.04 8.86
C ALA A 130 -3.59 -8.58 9.21
N ILE A 131 -4.69 -8.01 8.72
CA ILE A 131 -5.02 -6.59 8.85
C ILE A 131 -6.20 -6.40 9.80
N ALA A 132 -5.95 -5.70 10.91
CA ALA A 132 -6.96 -5.34 11.88
C ALA A 132 -7.79 -4.15 11.42
N ASP A 133 -7.12 -3.11 10.92
CA ASP A 133 -7.73 -1.87 10.41
C ASP A 133 -6.99 -1.37 9.19
N THR A 134 -7.72 -0.72 8.30
CA THR A 134 -7.12 -0.05 7.15
C THR A 134 -7.92 1.19 6.75
N TYR A 135 -7.21 2.20 6.29
CA TYR A 135 -7.77 3.25 5.45
C TYR A 135 -7.19 3.08 4.04
N THR A 136 -8.08 3.08 3.06
CA THR A 136 -7.69 3.04 1.65
C THR A 136 -8.37 4.22 0.96
N MET A 137 -7.58 5.15 0.46
CA MET A 137 -8.07 6.42 -0.09
C MET A 137 -7.42 6.71 -1.44
N ILE A 138 -8.21 7.24 -2.37
CA ILE A 138 -7.67 7.84 -3.58
C ILE A 138 -7.22 9.26 -3.22
N VAL A 139 -5.95 9.55 -3.49
CA VAL A 139 -5.32 10.83 -3.17
C VAL A 139 -4.73 11.47 -4.41
N ARG A 140 -4.59 12.79 -4.38
CA ARG A 140 -3.93 13.56 -5.45
C ARG A 140 -2.80 14.38 -4.83
N PRO A 141 -1.56 14.21 -5.26
CA PRO A 141 -0.46 15.04 -4.78
C PRO A 141 -0.70 16.52 -5.10
N ARG A 142 -0.52 17.37 -4.11
CA ARG A 142 -0.55 18.83 -4.28
C ARG A 142 0.86 19.40 -4.29
N ILE A 143 1.73 18.82 -3.47
CA ILE A 143 3.17 19.06 -3.45
C ILE A 143 3.81 17.68 -3.33
N ASN A 144 4.74 17.39 -4.22
CA ASN A 144 5.49 16.14 -4.18
C ASN A 144 6.97 16.39 -4.26
N GLN A 145 7.65 16.28 -3.12
CA GLN A 145 9.09 16.41 -2.98
C GLN A 145 9.75 15.16 -2.41
N LEU A 146 8.99 14.06 -2.28
CA LEU A 146 9.49 12.78 -1.81
C LEU A 146 10.22 11.99 -2.89
N GLY A 147 10.20 12.47 -4.11
CA GLY A 147 10.80 11.86 -5.28
C GLY A 147 9.98 12.11 -6.53
N GLU A 148 10.53 11.81 -7.68
CA GLU A 148 9.88 12.05 -8.98
C GLU A 148 8.71 11.08 -9.26
N SER A 149 8.45 10.12 -8.36
CA SER A 149 7.59 8.97 -8.60
C SER A 149 6.13 9.13 -8.13
N LEU A 150 5.81 10.18 -7.35
CA LEU A 150 4.44 10.41 -6.88
C LEU A 150 3.62 11.26 -7.85
#